data_6fac47bc61b89151a6b980e31078162a
#
_entry.id   6fac47bc61b89151a6b980e31078162a
#
_cell.length_a   1.000
_cell.length_b   1.000
_cell.length_c   1.000
_cell.angle_alpha   90.00
_cell.angle_beta   90.00
_cell.angle_gamma   90.00
#
_symmetry.space_group_name_H-M   'P 1'
#
loop_
_entity.id
_entity.type
_entity.pdbx_description
1 polymer ?
#
loop_
_entity_poly.entity_id
_entity_poly.type
_entity_poly.pdbx_seq_one_letter_code
_entity_poly.pdbx_strand_id
1 'polypeptide(L)'
;MSALEHYMYVLECGDGSLYTGYAVDVEARLAAHRAGRGAKYTRSHAPVRLAAQARFFSRARAMSAEALFKRLPRDRKDALLAQAMGEPFEEVLRRELPGFGCDTAEEFVCRSLACSIDVGYRDFMARLMPTVDPSRVVGVRTPVLRAIARELAWRPDAPSYLRALPHRLFEEMQVHAFAIGLERDYDAALALYDRFLPHVDNWATCDQLPVKVLAKGPGRTLQKVGEWLASGYCYTVRFGIGVLMRLYLDERFERRFLDEVAAARLPGAPERPDPESHAYYVDMMRAWYFAEALARQEAAALPYLLARGEGALLDEWTRRKAIQKAIESRRIAPELKARLRQAR
;
A
#
# COMPACT_ATOMS: atom_id res chain seq x y z
N MET A 1 33.65 -18.12 23.85
CA MET A 1 33.76 -17.80 22.42
C MET A 1 33.18 -16.41 22.27
N SER A 2 33.98 -15.40 21.85
CA SER A 2 33.49 -14.05 21.57
C SER A 2 32.48 -14.13 20.43
N ALA A 3 31.28 -13.58 20.61
CA ALA A 3 30.30 -13.50 19.55
C ALA A 3 30.92 -12.73 18.37
N LEU A 4 30.85 -13.30 17.17
CA LEU A 4 31.31 -12.63 15.95
C LEU A 4 30.54 -11.30 15.81
N GLU A 5 31.26 -10.19 15.80
CA GLU A 5 30.69 -8.87 15.56
C GLU A 5 30.52 -8.64 14.05
N HIS A 6 29.48 -7.94 13.69
CA HIS A 6 29.12 -7.64 12.32
C HIS A 6 29.03 -6.13 12.15
N TYR A 7 29.53 -5.61 11.05
CA TYR A 7 29.61 -4.15 10.84
C TYR A 7 28.98 -3.75 9.50
N MET A 8 28.21 -2.67 9.54
CA MET A 8 27.98 -1.83 8.38
C MET A 8 29.06 -0.75 8.39
N TYR A 9 29.69 -0.49 7.25
CA TYR A 9 30.68 0.57 7.12
C TYR A 9 30.39 1.48 5.92
N VAL A 10 30.82 2.73 6.03
CA VAL A 10 30.73 3.73 4.97
C VAL A 10 32.13 4.19 4.63
N LEU A 11 32.51 4.12 3.36
CA LEU A 11 33.74 4.67 2.82
C LEU A 11 33.43 5.94 2.04
N GLU A 12 34.27 6.94 2.20
CA GLU A 12 34.34 8.09 1.29
C GLU A 12 35.42 7.84 0.27
N CYS A 13 35.05 8.01 -1.01
CA CYS A 13 35.92 7.83 -2.16
C CYS A 13 36.63 9.13 -2.56
N GLY A 14 37.67 9.03 -3.39
CA GLY A 14 38.48 10.18 -3.80
C GLY A 14 37.71 11.25 -4.58
N ASP A 15 36.61 10.91 -5.19
CA ASP A 15 35.68 11.85 -5.85
C ASP A 15 34.59 12.41 -4.91
N GLY A 16 34.68 12.12 -3.60
CA GLY A 16 33.68 12.51 -2.60
C GLY A 16 32.42 11.64 -2.58
N SER A 17 32.31 10.61 -3.42
CA SER A 17 31.19 9.68 -3.38
C SER A 17 31.27 8.74 -2.17
N LEU A 18 30.13 8.17 -1.75
CA LEU A 18 30.03 7.26 -0.61
C LEU A 18 29.79 5.83 -1.08
N TYR A 19 30.59 4.91 -0.58
CA TYR A 19 30.38 3.48 -0.70
C TYR A 19 29.98 2.87 0.65
N THR A 20 28.92 2.09 0.70
CA THR A 20 28.47 1.40 1.91
C THR A 20 28.58 -0.11 1.73
N GLY A 21 29.08 -0.80 2.76
CA GLY A 21 29.28 -2.24 2.73
C GLY A 21 29.13 -2.89 4.10
N TYR A 22 29.15 -4.23 4.08
CA TYR A 22 29.14 -5.12 5.23
C TYR A 22 30.51 -5.80 5.41
N ALA A 23 30.96 -5.96 6.65
CA ALA A 23 32.14 -6.75 7.00
C ALA A 23 32.04 -7.32 8.44
N VAL A 24 32.82 -8.38 8.71
CA VAL A 24 33.11 -8.87 10.06
C VAL A 24 34.37 -8.17 10.60
N ASP A 25 35.31 -7.87 9.72
CA ASP A 25 36.52 -7.13 10.00
C ASP A 25 36.60 -5.93 9.03
N VAL A 26 36.34 -4.73 9.55
CA VAL A 26 36.30 -3.50 8.75
C VAL A 26 37.70 -3.07 8.36
N GLU A 27 38.72 -3.27 9.21
CA GLU A 27 40.11 -2.89 8.92
C GLU A 27 40.68 -3.72 7.76
N ALA A 28 40.52 -5.05 7.82
CA ALA A 28 40.93 -5.94 6.74
C ALA A 28 40.17 -5.62 5.43
N ARG A 29 38.88 -5.25 5.54
CA ARG A 29 38.07 -4.87 4.38
C ARG A 29 38.51 -3.55 3.76
N LEU A 30 38.83 -2.55 4.59
CA LEU A 30 39.36 -1.25 4.18
C LEU A 30 40.72 -1.41 3.48
N ALA A 31 41.61 -2.23 4.05
CA ALA A 31 42.90 -2.54 3.44
C ALA A 31 42.74 -3.20 2.05
N ALA A 32 41.75 -4.10 1.90
CA ALA A 32 41.42 -4.69 0.61
C ALA A 32 40.92 -3.66 -0.42
N HIS A 33 40.09 -2.71 0.02
CA HIS A 33 39.63 -1.61 -0.85
C HIS A 33 40.78 -0.70 -1.27
N ARG A 34 41.69 -0.32 -0.37
CA ARG A 34 42.89 0.51 -0.66
C ARG A 34 43.86 -0.19 -1.60
N ALA A 35 43.96 -1.52 -1.49
CA ALA A 35 44.81 -2.34 -2.36
C ALA A 35 44.16 -2.68 -3.72
N GLY A 36 42.98 -2.08 -4.06
CA GLY A 36 42.27 -2.35 -5.30
C GLY A 36 41.62 -3.73 -5.39
N ARG A 37 41.60 -4.52 -4.32
CA ARG A 37 40.94 -5.82 -4.21
C ARG A 37 39.52 -5.77 -3.65
N GLY A 38 39.00 -4.57 -3.43
CA GLY A 38 37.65 -4.32 -2.95
C GLY A 38 36.56 -4.42 -4.03
N ALA A 39 35.44 -3.73 -3.82
CA ALA A 39 34.36 -3.67 -4.79
C ALA A 39 34.79 -2.96 -6.11
N LYS A 40 34.13 -3.33 -7.22
CA LYS A 40 34.40 -2.71 -8.53
C LYS A 40 34.30 -1.17 -8.45
N TYR A 41 33.31 -0.67 -7.73
CA TYR A 41 33.08 0.77 -7.55
C TYR A 41 34.29 1.46 -6.89
N THR A 42 34.76 0.97 -5.76
CA THR A 42 35.88 1.60 -5.02
C THR A 42 37.22 1.52 -5.73
N ARG A 43 37.41 0.58 -6.67
CA ARG A 43 38.63 0.50 -7.50
C ARG A 43 38.74 1.67 -8.48
N SER A 44 37.63 2.13 -9.02
CA SER A 44 37.60 3.27 -9.95
C SER A 44 37.54 4.63 -9.27
N HIS A 45 37.35 4.67 -7.93
CA HIS A 45 37.15 5.91 -7.17
C HIS A 45 38.14 6.00 -5.96
N ALA A 46 39.33 5.45 -6.14
CA ALA A 46 40.39 5.56 -5.14
C ALA A 46 40.94 7.02 -5.04
N PRO A 47 41.52 7.44 -3.91
CA PRO A 47 41.67 6.69 -2.67
C PRO A 47 40.38 6.59 -1.86
N VAL A 48 40.34 5.65 -0.89
CA VAL A 48 39.18 5.49 0.01
C VAL A 48 39.57 5.67 1.46
N ARG A 49 38.67 6.33 2.23
CA ARG A 49 38.82 6.46 3.69
C ARG A 49 37.55 5.95 4.38
N LEU A 50 37.72 5.44 5.63
CA LEU A 50 36.57 5.09 6.46
C LEU A 50 35.90 6.38 6.93
N ALA A 51 34.64 6.58 6.58
CA ALA A 51 33.84 7.71 7.04
C ALA A 51 33.11 7.39 8.35
N ALA A 52 32.53 6.20 8.48
CA ALA A 52 31.89 5.70 9.69
C ALA A 52 31.73 4.18 9.64
N GLN A 53 31.54 3.58 10.83
CA GLN A 53 31.13 2.17 10.97
C GLN A 53 30.14 2.04 12.13
N ALA A 54 29.19 1.10 11.99
CA ALA A 54 28.22 0.76 13.01
C ALA A 54 28.27 -0.73 13.31
N ARG A 55 28.24 -1.09 14.60
CA ARG A 55 28.38 -2.47 15.10
C ARG A 55 27.01 -3.11 15.32
N PHE A 56 26.92 -4.41 15.01
CA PHE A 56 25.72 -5.22 15.20
C PHE A 56 26.07 -6.60 15.76
N PHE A 57 25.11 -7.21 16.47
CA PHE A 57 25.24 -8.55 17.02
C PHE A 57 24.81 -9.67 16.03
N SER A 58 24.34 -9.33 14.83
CA SER A 58 24.02 -10.30 13.80
C SER A 58 24.29 -9.78 12.39
N ARG A 59 24.64 -10.68 11.49
CA ARG A 59 24.82 -10.41 10.06
C ARG A 59 23.58 -9.80 9.43
N ALA A 60 22.40 -10.33 9.76
CA ALA A 60 21.13 -9.87 9.20
C ALA A 60 20.88 -8.40 9.53
N ARG A 61 21.13 -7.98 10.79
CA ARG A 61 20.99 -6.58 11.21
C ARG A 61 21.98 -5.66 10.47
N ALA A 62 23.24 -6.06 10.36
CA ALA A 62 24.25 -5.24 9.66
C ALA A 62 23.93 -5.06 8.17
N MET A 63 23.47 -6.12 7.50
CA MET A 63 23.06 -6.06 6.09
C MET A 63 21.76 -5.27 5.89
N SER A 64 20.80 -5.35 6.82
CA SER A 64 19.59 -4.53 6.80
C SER A 64 19.92 -3.04 6.94
N ALA A 65 20.82 -2.71 7.86
CA ALA A 65 21.32 -1.35 8.06
C ALA A 65 22.06 -0.82 6.83
N GLU A 66 22.91 -1.62 6.21
CA GLU A 66 23.60 -1.30 4.95
C GLU A 66 22.57 -0.98 3.85
N ALA A 67 21.56 -1.84 3.67
CA ALA A 67 20.54 -1.66 2.65
C ALA A 67 19.69 -0.40 2.90
N LEU A 68 19.35 -0.11 4.15
CA LEU A 68 18.60 1.08 4.54
C LEU A 68 19.44 2.35 4.26
N PHE A 69 20.69 2.40 4.73
CA PHE A 69 21.57 3.54 4.53
C PHE A 69 21.85 3.82 3.05
N LYS A 70 22.04 2.79 2.22
CA LYS A 70 22.27 2.95 0.78
C LYS A 70 21.18 3.76 0.07
N ARG A 71 19.93 3.66 0.53
CA ARG A 71 18.77 4.32 -0.08
C ARG A 71 18.55 5.74 0.32
N LEU A 72 19.18 6.18 1.39
CA LEU A 72 19.04 7.57 1.80
C LEU A 72 19.55 8.51 0.71
N PRO A 73 18.93 9.68 0.52
CA PRO A 73 19.48 10.71 -0.34
C PRO A 73 20.84 11.19 0.21
N ARG A 74 21.63 11.78 -0.66
CA ARG A 74 23.04 12.15 -0.34
C ARG A 74 23.13 13.11 0.84
N ASP A 75 22.33 14.15 0.85
CA ASP A 75 22.25 15.17 1.90
C ASP A 75 21.93 14.54 3.27
N ARG A 76 21.01 13.55 3.29
CA ARG A 76 20.67 12.83 4.52
C ARG A 76 21.83 11.94 5.01
N LYS A 77 22.56 11.28 4.10
CA LYS A 77 23.76 10.51 4.44
C LYS A 77 24.83 11.41 5.06
N ASP A 78 25.08 12.57 4.46
CA ASP A 78 26.06 13.52 4.94
C ASP A 78 25.72 14.07 6.32
N ALA A 79 24.43 14.38 6.56
CA ALA A 79 23.95 14.81 7.86
C ALA A 79 24.16 13.75 8.97
N LEU A 80 23.91 12.47 8.66
CA LEU A 80 24.11 11.37 9.60
C LEU A 80 25.61 11.14 9.89
N LEU A 81 26.46 11.23 8.86
CA LEU A 81 27.90 11.09 9.02
C LEU A 81 28.50 12.24 9.82
N ALA A 82 28.00 13.48 9.68
CA ALA A 82 28.41 14.61 10.47
C ALA A 82 28.11 14.41 11.98
N GLN A 83 26.95 13.86 12.32
CA GLN A 83 26.60 13.53 13.70
C GLN A 83 27.51 12.41 14.26
N ALA A 84 27.88 11.43 13.44
CA ALA A 84 28.77 10.34 13.82
C ALA A 84 30.19 10.78 14.18
N MET A 85 30.58 12.02 13.94
CA MET A 85 31.86 12.57 14.40
C MET A 85 31.90 12.79 15.92
N GLY A 86 30.74 12.92 16.57
CA GLY A 86 30.62 13.20 17.99
C GLY A 86 30.12 12.06 18.85
N GLU A 87 29.56 11.01 18.25
CA GLU A 87 28.96 9.87 18.93
C GLU A 87 29.03 8.59 18.09
N PRO A 88 28.85 7.38 18.70
CA PRO A 88 28.84 6.12 17.93
C PRO A 88 27.80 6.13 16.82
N PHE A 89 28.21 5.73 15.61
CA PHE A 89 27.36 5.79 14.43
C PHE A 89 26.09 4.93 14.56
N GLU A 90 26.16 3.80 15.27
CA GLU A 90 24.98 2.97 15.58
C GLU A 90 23.94 3.71 16.41
N GLU A 91 24.33 4.61 17.31
CA GLU A 91 23.39 5.42 18.11
C GLU A 91 22.72 6.50 17.27
N VAL A 92 23.50 7.17 16.40
CA VAL A 92 22.97 8.12 15.41
C VAL A 92 21.92 7.45 14.55
N LEU A 93 22.26 6.29 13.98
CA LEU A 93 21.36 5.56 13.08
C LEU A 93 20.10 5.06 13.81
N ARG A 94 20.22 4.61 15.06
CA ARG A 94 19.09 4.15 15.88
C ARG A 94 18.12 5.28 16.19
N ARG A 95 18.63 6.48 16.45
CA ARG A 95 17.83 7.67 16.75
C ARG A 95 17.15 8.24 15.50
N GLU A 96 17.87 8.32 14.41
CA GLU A 96 17.48 9.06 13.21
C GLU A 96 16.72 8.24 12.18
N LEU A 97 16.82 6.91 12.25
CA LEU A 97 16.18 5.99 11.31
C LEU A 97 15.28 5.00 12.07
N PRO A 98 13.96 5.17 12.05
CA PRO A 98 13.02 4.34 12.82
C PRO A 98 13.15 2.83 12.61
N GLY A 99 13.51 2.42 11.39
CA GLY A 99 13.71 1.01 11.03
C GLY A 99 15.06 0.42 11.40
N PHE A 100 15.96 1.24 11.94
CA PHE A 100 17.32 0.80 12.24
C PHE A 100 17.36 -0.09 13.49
N GLY A 101 17.97 -1.26 13.38
CA GLY A 101 18.15 -2.18 14.49
C GLY A 101 16.91 -3.00 14.87
N CYS A 102 15.84 -2.99 14.07
CA CYS A 102 14.70 -3.88 14.25
C CYS A 102 15.04 -5.31 13.82
N ASP A 103 14.74 -6.29 14.69
CA ASP A 103 15.02 -7.70 14.42
C ASP A 103 14.06 -8.30 13.40
N THR A 104 12.79 -7.92 13.48
CA THR A 104 11.73 -8.45 12.63
C THR A 104 11.04 -7.37 11.81
N ALA A 105 10.40 -7.79 10.72
CA ALA A 105 9.58 -6.91 9.89
C ALA A 105 8.40 -6.32 10.68
N GLU A 106 7.84 -7.09 11.62
CA GLU A 106 6.78 -6.64 12.52
C GLU A 106 7.27 -5.52 13.44
N GLU A 107 8.41 -5.72 14.12
CA GLU A 107 9.03 -4.68 14.97
C GLU A 107 9.35 -3.42 14.16
N PHE A 108 9.85 -3.57 12.93
CA PHE A 108 10.11 -2.48 12.03
C PHE A 108 8.86 -1.67 11.73
N VAL A 109 7.76 -2.32 11.35
CA VAL A 109 6.49 -1.65 11.04
C VAL A 109 5.95 -0.97 12.29
N CYS A 110 5.84 -1.67 13.42
CA CYS A 110 5.34 -1.12 14.68
C CYS A 110 6.12 0.13 15.11
N ARG A 111 7.45 0.08 15.10
CA ARG A 111 8.31 1.22 15.47
C ARG A 111 8.15 2.39 14.51
N SER A 112 8.12 2.13 13.19
CA SER A 112 7.94 3.17 12.18
C SER A 112 6.59 3.87 12.30
N LEU A 113 5.53 3.14 12.62
CA LEU A 113 4.22 3.71 12.91
C LEU A 113 4.25 4.57 14.18
N ALA A 114 4.83 4.06 15.27
CA ALA A 114 4.92 4.76 16.55
C ALA A 114 5.65 6.11 16.45
N CYS A 115 6.69 6.19 15.62
CA CYS A 115 7.44 7.42 15.36
C CYS A 115 6.70 8.44 14.48
N SER A 116 5.54 8.09 13.92
CA SER A 116 4.85 8.88 12.88
C SER A 116 3.40 9.22 13.23
N ILE A 117 3.00 9.08 14.49
CA ILE A 117 1.64 9.30 14.97
C ILE A 117 1.27 10.79 14.85
N ASP A 118 0.12 11.06 14.25
CA ASP A 118 -0.55 12.36 14.22
C ASP A 118 -1.93 12.20 14.88
N VAL A 119 -2.05 12.71 16.11
CA VAL A 119 -3.26 12.56 16.94
C VAL A 119 -4.48 13.19 16.28
N GLY A 120 -4.34 14.38 15.66
CA GLY A 120 -5.45 15.03 14.97
C GLY A 120 -5.92 14.23 13.75
N TYR A 121 -4.99 13.62 13.03
CA TYR A 121 -5.30 12.75 11.90
C TYR A 121 -5.92 11.42 12.36
N ARG A 122 -5.48 10.87 13.49
CA ARG A 122 -6.09 9.69 14.13
C ARG A 122 -7.58 9.93 14.38
N ASP A 123 -7.91 11.03 15.08
CA ASP A 123 -9.28 11.34 15.47
C ASP A 123 -10.18 11.64 14.24
N PHE A 124 -9.60 12.21 13.19
CA PHE A 124 -10.28 12.40 11.91
C PHE A 124 -10.58 11.06 11.24
N MET A 125 -9.58 10.16 11.11
CA MET A 125 -9.75 8.86 10.45
C MET A 125 -10.71 7.94 11.22
N ALA A 126 -10.64 7.90 12.55
CA ALA A 126 -11.55 7.11 13.37
C ALA A 126 -13.02 7.48 13.13
N ARG A 127 -13.34 8.77 12.96
CA ARG A 127 -14.70 9.23 12.63
C ARG A 127 -15.15 8.84 11.23
N LEU A 128 -14.23 8.71 10.28
CA LEU A 128 -14.55 8.31 8.89
C LEU A 128 -14.79 6.81 8.74
N MET A 129 -14.35 6.00 9.69
CA MET A 129 -14.43 4.53 9.64
C MET A 129 -15.18 3.99 10.87
N PRO A 130 -16.50 4.21 10.98
CA PRO A 130 -17.25 3.83 12.16
C PRO A 130 -17.29 2.30 12.39
N THR A 131 -16.96 1.50 11.37
CA THR A 131 -16.86 0.04 11.47
C THR A 131 -15.53 -0.45 12.04
N VAL A 132 -14.55 0.42 12.22
CA VAL A 132 -13.23 0.11 12.79
C VAL A 132 -13.19 0.61 14.24
N ASP A 133 -12.79 -0.26 15.17
CA ASP A 133 -12.58 0.15 16.56
C ASP A 133 -11.54 1.30 16.60
N PRO A 134 -11.89 2.46 17.19
CA PRO A 134 -10.98 3.61 17.28
C PRO A 134 -9.63 3.30 17.92
N SER A 135 -9.55 2.31 18.83
CA SER A 135 -8.29 1.88 19.46
C SER A 135 -7.31 1.22 18.49
N ARG A 136 -7.79 0.81 17.32
CA ARG A 136 -6.97 0.23 16.23
C ARG A 136 -6.41 1.28 15.28
N VAL A 137 -6.77 2.56 15.42
CA VAL A 137 -6.31 3.66 14.58
C VAL A 137 -5.26 4.47 15.33
N VAL A 138 -4.05 4.58 14.80
CA VAL A 138 -2.96 5.33 15.44
C VAL A 138 -2.67 6.69 14.78
N GLY A 139 -3.13 6.90 13.56
CA GLY A 139 -3.11 8.20 12.89
C GLY A 139 -1.82 8.47 12.10
N VAL A 140 -1.36 7.52 11.30
CA VAL A 140 -0.22 7.74 10.40
C VAL A 140 -0.70 8.08 8.99
N ARG A 141 -0.17 9.16 8.42
CA ARG A 141 -0.60 9.66 7.11
C ARG A 141 -0.17 8.74 5.97
N THR A 142 -1.02 8.59 4.96
CA THR A 142 -0.82 7.70 3.80
C THR A 142 0.56 7.81 3.11
N PRO A 143 1.17 8.99 2.90
CA PRO A 143 2.52 9.06 2.31
C PRO A 143 3.58 8.35 3.16
N VAL A 144 3.48 8.43 4.48
CA VAL A 144 4.38 7.73 5.41
C VAL A 144 4.16 6.23 5.35
N LEU A 145 2.89 5.76 5.36
CA LEU A 145 2.56 4.34 5.23
C LEU A 145 3.12 3.74 3.93
N ARG A 146 3.05 4.47 2.83
CA ARG A 146 3.64 4.07 1.54
C ARG A 146 5.18 4.02 1.60
N ALA A 147 5.83 4.89 2.38
CA ALA A 147 7.26 4.84 2.60
C ALA A 147 7.65 3.59 3.41
N ILE A 148 6.95 3.33 4.52
CA ILE A 148 7.13 2.13 5.34
C ILE A 148 6.96 0.85 4.50
N ALA A 149 5.93 0.77 3.66
CA ALA A 149 5.69 -0.38 2.80
C ALA A 149 6.84 -0.61 1.80
N ARG A 150 7.42 0.46 1.23
CA ARG A 150 8.59 0.36 0.35
C ARG A 150 9.82 -0.17 1.08
N GLU A 151 10.06 0.27 2.29
CA GLU A 151 11.18 -0.23 3.11
C GLU A 151 10.95 -1.67 3.54
N LEU A 152 9.73 -2.01 3.99
CA LEU A 152 9.33 -3.37 4.31
C LEU A 152 9.62 -4.33 3.15
N ALA A 153 9.22 -3.98 1.92
CA ALA A 153 9.39 -4.84 0.74
C ALA A 153 10.87 -5.22 0.43
N TRP A 154 11.82 -4.51 1.02
CA TRP A 154 13.24 -4.81 0.86
C TRP A 154 13.82 -5.67 1.99
N ARG A 155 13.06 -5.93 3.02
CA ARG A 155 13.51 -6.78 4.10
C ARG A 155 13.41 -8.25 3.69
N PRO A 156 14.40 -9.09 4.03
CA PRO A 156 14.37 -10.52 3.72
C PRO A 156 13.24 -11.25 4.45
N ASP A 157 12.75 -10.70 5.56
CA ASP A 157 11.67 -11.24 6.38
C ASP A 157 10.28 -10.65 6.07
N ALA A 158 10.17 -9.76 5.07
CA ALA A 158 8.90 -9.23 4.60
C ALA A 158 7.84 -10.31 4.26
N PRO A 159 8.18 -11.45 3.63
CA PRO A 159 7.21 -12.51 3.40
C PRO A 159 6.61 -13.09 4.68
N SER A 160 7.33 -13.06 5.81
CA SER A 160 6.80 -13.50 7.11
C SER A 160 5.72 -12.53 7.61
N TYR A 161 5.98 -11.23 7.54
CA TYR A 161 5.00 -10.20 7.87
C TYR A 161 3.74 -10.30 7.01
N LEU A 162 3.90 -10.48 5.68
CA LEU A 162 2.78 -10.62 4.75
C LEU A 162 1.97 -11.94 4.94
N ARG A 163 2.49 -12.92 5.66
CA ARG A 163 1.75 -14.11 6.05
C ARG A 163 1.00 -13.98 7.36
N ALA A 164 1.43 -13.05 8.23
CA ALA A 164 0.88 -12.87 9.58
C ALA A 164 -0.39 -12.00 9.56
N LEU A 165 -1.50 -12.55 9.08
CA LEU A 165 -2.82 -11.90 9.00
C LEU A 165 -3.80 -12.50 10.02
N PRO A 166 -4.75 -11.68 10.52
CA PRO A 166 -4.87 -10.23 10.33
C PRO A 166 -3.88 -9.45 11.19
N HIS A 167 -3.49 -8.26 10.74
CA HIS A 167 -2.77 -7.32 11.58
C HIS A 167 -3.72 -6.60 12.54
N ARG A 168 -3.18 -6.16 13.67
CA ARG A 168 -3.98 -5.53 14.72
C ARG A 168 -4.41 -4.11 14.37
N LEU A 169 -3.48 -3.27 13.89
CA LEU A 169 -3.74 -1.86 13.63
C LEU A 169 -4.25 -1.62 12.20
N PHE A 170 -5.07 -0.60 12.05
CA PHE A 170 -5.52 -0.12 10.73
C PHE A 170 -4.33 0.22 9.82
N GLU A 171 -3.35 0.91 10.36
CA GLU A 171 -2.17 1.34 9.60
C GLU A 171 -1.26 0.17 9.22
N GLU A 172 -1.19 -0.89 10.01
CA GLU A 172 -0.50 -2.13 9.63
C GLU A 172 -1.18 -2.79 8.42
N MET A 173 -2.52 -2.85 8.41
CA MET A 173 -3.29 -3.32 7.27
C MET A 173 -3.05 -2.45 6.02
N GLN A 174 -2.93 -1.13 6.18
CA GLN A 174 -2.59 -0.20 5.09
C GLN A 174 -1.17 -0.44 4.55
N VAL A 175 -0.18 -0.62 5.44
CA VAL A 175 1.20 -0.95 5.04
C VAL A 175 1.23 -2.26 4.26
N HIS A 176 0.51 -3.29 4.73
CA HIS A 176 0.37 -4.56 4.02
C HIS A 176 -0.23 -4.36 2.62
N ALA A 177 -1.35 -3.65 2.51
CA ALA A 177 -2.00 -3.35 1.23
C ALA A 177 -1.05 -2.66 0.24
N PHE A 178 -0.26 -1.69 0.72
CA PHE A 178 0.72 -1.00 -0.12
C PHE A 178 1.91 -1.89 -0.49
N ALA A 179 2.33 -2.82 0.39
CA ALA A 179 3.38 -3.79 0.08
C ALA A 179 2.95 -4.77 -1.02
N ILE A 180 1.69 -5.26 -1.01
CA ILE A 180 1.13 -6.03 -2.13
C ILE A 180 1.27 -5.27 -3.45
N GLY A 181 1.01 -3.96 -3.44
CA GLY A 181 1.11 -3.12 -4.63
C GLY A 181 2.53 -2.95 -5.19
N LEU A 182 3.57 -3.38 -4.47
CA LEU A 182 4.96 -3.37 -4.92
C LEU A 182 5.36 -4.66 -5.62
N GLU A 183 4.57 -5.74 -5.47
CA GLU A 183 4.80 -6.99 -6.18
C GLU A 183 4.65 -6.78 -7.70
N ARG A 184 5.59 -7.33 -8.45
CA ARG A 184 5.64 -7.17 -9.90
C ARG A 184 5.24 -8.44 -10.65
N ASP A 185 5.40 -9.59 -10.01
CA ASP A 185 4.93 -10.85 -10.57
C ASP A 185 3.42 -10.96 -10.40
N TYR A 186 2.72 -11.33 -11.48
CA TYR A 186 1.26 -11.38 -11.49
C TYR A 186 0.70 -12.49 -10.58
N ASP A 187 1.31 -13.67 -10.62
CA ASP A 187 0.81 -14.83 -9.86
C ASP A 187 1.09 -14.68 -8.37
N ALA A 188 2.28 -14.19 -8.03
CA ALA A 188 2.62 -13.85 -6.65
C ALA A 188 1.68 -12.78 -6.08
N ALA A 189 1.41 -11.71 -6.84
CA ALA A 189 0.48 -10.66 -6.42
C ALA A 189 -0.93 -11.22 -6.22
N LEU A 190 -1.43 -12.04 -7.13
CA LEU A 190 -2.76 -12.63 -7.05
C LEU A 190 -2.93 -13.48 -5.78
N ALA A 191 -1.93 -14.29 -5.45
CA ALA A 191 -1.91 -15.06 -4.20
C ALA A 191 -1.91 -14.16 -2.95
N LEU A 192 -1.25 -13.00 -3.00
CA LEU A 192 -1.27 -12.02 -1.91
C LEU A 192 -2.65 -11.36 -1.77
N TYR A 193 -3.33 -10.99 -2.87
CA TYR A 193 -4.70 -10.47 -2.83
C TYR A 193 -5.66 -11.49 -2.22
N ASP A 194 -5.64 -12.74 -2.68
CA ASP A 194 -6.54 -13.78 -2.19
C ASP A 194 -6.38 -14.05 -0.69
N ARG A 195 -5.16 -13.95 -0.18
CA ARG A 195 -4.89 -14.09 1.25
C ARG A 195 -5.31 -12.86 2.05
N PHE A 196 -5.13 -11.66 1.52
CA PHE A 196 -5.34 -10.40 2.22
C PHE A 196 -6.82 -9.97 2.28
N LEU A 197 -7.54 -10.10 1.16
CA LEU A 197 -8.90 -9.58 1.00
C LEU A 197 -9.89 -10.06 2.06
N PRO A 198 -9.89 -11.33 2.51
CA PRO A 198 -10.80 -11.78 3.57
C PRO A 198 -10.61 -11.07 4.93
N HIS A 199 -9.46 -10.43 5.14
CA HIS A 199 -9.13 -9.73 6.39
C HIS A 199 -9.34 -8.21 6.30
N VAL A 200 -9.73 -7.68 5.14
CA VAL A 200 -10.03 -6.25 4.98
C VAL A 200 -11.37 -5.93 5.64
N ASP A 201 -11.37 -5.01 6.58
CA ASP A 201 -12.51 -4.67 7.42
C ASP A 201 -12.98 -3.21 7.27
N ASN A 202 -12.38 -2.47 6.32
CA ASN A 202 -12.74 -1.06 6.10
C ASN A 202 -12.52 -0.62 4.64
N TRP A 203 -13.30 0.40 4.24
CA TRP A 203 -13.26 0.96 2.90
C TRP A 203 -11.94 1.66 2.57
N ALA A 204 -11.28 2.29 3.55
CA ALA A 204 -10.06 3.05 3.32
C ALA A 204 -8.89 2.14 2.91
N THR A 205 -8.79 0.94 3.49
CA THR A 205 -7.82 -0.09 3.08
C THR A 205 -8.21 -0.69 1.72
N CYS A 206 -9.49 -1.04 1.54
CA CYS A 206 -10.00 -1.62 0.31
C CYS A 206 -9.75 -0.74 -0.92
N ASP A 207 -10.14 0.54 -0.85
CA ASP A 207 -10.10 1.46 -1.99
C ASP A 207 -8.68 1.90 -2.36
N GLN A 208 -7.77 1.89 -1.40
CA GLN A 208 -6.37 2.23 -1.61
C GLN A 208 -5.50 1.05 -2.04
N LEU A 209 -6.00 -0.19 -1.99
CA LEU A 209 -5.29 -1.38 -2.45
C LEU A 209 -4.93 -1.23 -3.94
N PRO A 210 -3.63 -1.24 -4.30
CA PRO A 210 -3.21 -0.99 -5.67
C PRO A 210 -3.63 -2.14 -6.60
N VAL A 211 -3.98 -1.83 -7.86
CA VAL A 211 -4.45 -2.84 -8.84
C VAL A 211 -3.58 -2.91 -10.09
N LYS A 212 -2.48 -2.14 -10.15
CA LYS A 212 -1.67 -2.00 -11.36
C LYS A 212 -1.15 -3.33 -11.90
N VAL A 213 -0.75 -4.24 -11.04
CA VAL A 213 -0.21 -5.56 -11.44
C VAL A 213 -1.29 -6.43 -12.10
N LEU A 214 -2.55 -6.28 -11.69
CA LEU A 214 -3.69 -7.03 -12.25
C LEU A 214 -3.95 -6.71 -13.74
N ALA A 215 -3.52 -5.53 -14.20
CA ALA A 215 -3.62 -5.15 -15.62
C ALA A 215 -2.73 -5.99 -16.55
N LYS A 216 -1.75 -6.75 -16.01
CA LYS A 216 -0.85 -7.62 -16.78
C LYS A 216 -1.51 -8.91 -17.27
N GLY A 217 -2.55 -9.38 -16.58
CA GLY A 217 -3.28 -10.59 -16.94
C GLY A 217 -4.79 -10.34 -17.03
N PRO A 218 -5.29 -9.51 -17.97
CA PRO A 218 -6.65 -9.00 -17.93
C PRO A 218 -7.73 -10.11 -17.95
N GLY A 219 -7.57 -11.16 -18.75
CA GLY A 219 -8.51 -12.27 -18.79
C GLY A 219 -8.56 -13.07 -17.48
N ARG A 220 -7.39 -13.38 -16.90
CA ARG A 220 -7.29 -14.06 -15.59
C ARG A 220 -7.80 -13.19 -14.46
N THR A 221 -7.52 -11.88 -14.50
CA THR A 221 -8.06 -10.93 -13.53
C THR A 221 -9.59 -10.91 -13.59
N LEU A 222 -10.19 -10.98 -14.77
CA LEU A 222 -11.64 -11.03 -14.92
C LEU A 222 -12.26 -12.29 -14.30
N GLN A 223 -11.61 -13.44 -14.45
CA GLN A 223 -12.03 -14.67 -13.77
C GLN A 223 -12.01 -14.49 -12.24
N LYS A 224 -10.92 -13.92 -11.70
CA LYS A 224 -10.81 -13.63 -10.26
C LYS A 224 -11.83 -12.60 -9.79
N VAL A 225 -12.15 -11.59 -10.58
CA VAL A 225 -13.23 -10.63 -10.26
C VAL A 225 -14.55 -11.37 -10.06
N GLY A 226 -14.90 -12.34 -10.91
CA GLY A 226 -16.09 -13.18 -10.73
C GLY A 226 -16.09 -13.91 -9.37
N GLU A 227 -14.95 -14.50 -8.97
CA GLU A 227 -14.79 -15.16 -7.66
C GLU A 227 -14.93 -14.15 -6.50
N TRP A 228 -14.30 -12.96 -6.60
CA TRP A 228 -14.41 -11.92 -5.58
C TRP A 228 -15.81 -11.37 -5.43
N LEU A 229 -16.54 -11.16 -6.52
CA LEU A 229 -17.95 -10.72 -6.49
C LEU A 229 -18.87 -11.75 -5.84
N ALA A 230 -18.55 -13.03 -5.99
CA ALA A 230 -19.32 -14.15 -5.40
C ALA A 230 -18.88 -14.51 -3.97
N SER A 231 -17.85 -13.89 -3.41
CA SER A 231 -17.22 -14.30 -2.14
C SER A 231 -18.10 -14.16 -0.89
N GLY A 232 -19.10 -13.28 -0.91
CA GLY A 232 -19.90 -12.92 0.25
C GLY A 232 -19.20 -12.04 1.29
N TYR A 233 -17.91 -11.75 1.15
CA TYR A 233 -17.17 -10.83 2.01
C TYR A 233 -17.28 -9.40 1.51
N CYS A 234 -17.75 -8.50 2.36
CA CYS A 234 -18.04 -7.10 2.01
C CYS A 234 -16.92 -6.43 1.20
N TYR A 235 -15.72 -6.40 1.75
CA TYR A 235 -14.61 -5.66 1.12
C TYR A 235 -13.94 -6.43 0.00
N THR A 236 -14.10 -7.76 -0.08
CA THR A 236 -13.71 -8.56 -1.24
C THR A 236 -14.63 -8.26 -2.44
N VAL A 237 -15.94 -8.24 -2.23
CA VAL A 237 -16.92 -7.81 -3.25
C VAL A 237 -16.65 -6.38 -3.67
N ARG A 238 -16.47 -5.46 -2.71
CA ARG A 238 -16.15 -4.05 -2.97
C ARG A 238 -14.87 -3.91 -3.80
N PHE A 239 -13.82 -4.67 -3.49
CA PHE A 239 -12.58 -4.68 -4.25
C PHE A 239 -12.78 -5.16 -5.69
N GLY A 240 -13.54 -6.25 -5.90
CA GLY A 240 -13.90 -6.76 -7.24
C GLY A 240 -14.59 -5.69 -8.11
N ILE A 241 -15.58 -4.99 -7.55
CA ILE A 241 -16.23 -3.85 -8.23
C ILE A 241 -15.20 -2.74 -8.51
N GLY A 242 -14.31 -2.45 -7.56
CA GLY A 242 -13.24 -1.47 -7.70
C GLY A 242 -12.22 -1.83 -8.80
N VAL A 243 -11.95 -3.10 -9.01
CA VAL A 243 -11.10 -3.58 -10.12
C VAL A 243 -11.79 -3.35 -11.47
N LEU A 244 -13.08 -3.71 -11.61
CA LEU A 244 -13.86 -3.41 -12.81
C LEU A 244 -13.86 -1.91 -13.11
N MET A 245 -14.08 -1.08 -12.10
CA MET A 245 -14.11 0.38 -12.25
C MET A 245 -12.77 0.95 -12.72
N ARG A 246 -11.65 0.44 -12.24
CA ARG A 246 -10.31 0.98 -12.50
C ARG A 246 -9.63 0.44 -13.74
N LEU A 247 -9.95 -0.79 -14.16
CA LEU A 247 -9.26 -1.48 -15.25
C LEU A 247 -10.15 -1.82 -16.46
N TYR A 248 -11.49 -1.76 -16.31
CA TYR A 248 -12.42 -2.27 -17.33
C TYR A 248 -13.54 -1.29 -17.71
N LEU A 249 -13.48 -0.03 -17.36
CA LEU A 249 -14.49 0.96 -17.80
C LEU A 249 -14.12 1.72 -19.08
N ASP A 250 -12.89 1.59 -19.56
CA ASP A 250 -12.42 2.24 -20.78
C ASP A 250 -12.34 1.23 -21.95
N GLU A 251 -11.20 1.04 -22.56
CA GLU A 251 -10.99 0.19 -23.75
C GLU A 251 -11.40 -1.29 -23.57
N ARG A 252 -11.42 -1.79 -22.33
CA ARG A 252 -11.81 -3.17 -22.00
C ARG A 252 -13.24 -3.29 -21.53
N PHE A 253 -14.07 -2.26 -21.76
CA PHE A 253 -15.45 -2.27 -21.30
C PHE A 253 -16.28 -3.30 -22.05
N GLU A 254 -17.05 -4.09 -21.28
CA GLU A 254 -18.10 -4.97 -21.77
C GLU A 254 -19.40 -4.67 -21.00
N ARG A 255 -20.53 -4.62 -21.72
CA ARG A 255 -21.82 -4.27 -21.10
C ARG A 255 -22.21 -5.20 -19.94
N ARG A 256 -21.83 -6.49 -19.99
CA ARG A 256 -22.10 -7.44 -18.92
C ARG A 256 -21.54 -7.02 -17.56
N PHE A 257 -20.49 -6.21 -17.51
CA PHE A 257 -19.94 -5.72 -16.24
C PHE A 257 -20.92 -4.81 -15.48
N LEU A 258 -21.81 -4.11 -16.19
CA LEU A 258 -22.91 -3.37 -15.57
C LEU A 258 -23.88 -4.33 -14.88
N ASP A 259 -24.24 -5.43 -15.56
CA ASP A 259 -25.15 -6.45 -15.01
C ASP A 259 -24.50 -7.17 -13.81
N GLU A 260 -23.23 -7.56 -13.92
CA GLU A 260 -22.47 -8.20 -12.85
C GLU A 260 -22.40 -7.29 -11.59
N VAL A 261 -22.11 -5.99 -11.77
CA VAL A 261 -22.09 -5.03 -10.66
C VAL A 261 -23.50 -4.75 -10.12
N ALA A 262 -24.51 -4.69 -10.99
CA ALA A 262 -25.90 -4.54 -10.55
C ALA A 262 -26.34 -5.71 -9.65
N ALA A 263 -25.89 -6.92 -9.95
CA ALA A 263 -26.20 -8.13 -9.18
C ALA A 263 -25.31 -8.32 -7.93
N ALA A 264 -24.16 -7.65 -7.85
CA ALA A 264 -23.15 -7.84 -6.78
C ALA A 264 -23.62 -7.24 -5.44
N ARG A 265 -24.52 -7.94 -4.76
CA ARG A 265 -25.03 -7.60 -3.41
C ARG A 265 -24.63 -8.68 -2.41
N LEU A 266 -24.50 -8.29 -1.15
CA LEU A 266 -24.32 -9.29 -0.09
C LEU A 266 -25.59 -10.10 0.12
N PRO A 267 -25.49 -11.40 0.43
CA PRO A 267 -26.65 -12.23 0.76
C PRO A 267 -27.47 -11.60 1.91
N GLY A 268 -28.79 -11.53 1.73
CA GLY A 268 -29.67 -10.94 2.74
C GLY A 268 -29.57 -9.42 2.92
N ALA A 269 -28.86 -8.72 2.03
CA ALA A 269 -28.77 -7.26 2.09
C ALA A 269 -30.16 -6.60 1.99
N PRO A 270 -30.52 -5.67 2.92
CA PRO A 270 -31.79 -4.99 2.90
C PRO A 270 -31.89 -4.00 1.73
N GLU A 271 -33.10 -3.65 1.30
CA GLU A 271 -33.31 -2.63 0.26
C GLU A 271 -32.75 -1.26 0.63
N ARG A 272 -32.75 -0.93 1.93
CA ARG A 272 -32.16 0.29 2.47
C ARG A 272 -31.12 -0.08 3.53
N PRO A 273 -29.82 -0.15 3.16
CA PRO A 273 -28.77 -0.56 4.07
C PRO A 273 -28.50 0.53 5.13
N ASP A 274 -28.26 0.07 6.37
CA ASP A 274 -27.78 0.91 7.45
C ASP A 274 -26.37 1.44 7.13
N PRO A 275 -26.06 2.73 7.36
CA PRO A 275 -24.74 3.31 7.12
C PRO A 275 -23.56 2.61 7.80
N GLU A 276 -23.80 1.88 8.88
CA GLU A 276 -22.77 1.10 9.59
C GLU A 276 -22.70 -0.36 9.14
N SER A 277 -23.61 -0.80 8.26
CA SER A 277 -23.66 -2.18 7.79
C SER A 277 -22.69 -2.47 6.66
N HIS A 278 -22.24 -3.71 6.54
CA HIS A 278 -21.44 -4.17 5.40
C HIS A 278 -22.18 -4.01 4.05
N ALA A 279 -23.49 -4.19 4.03
CA ALA A 279 -24.30 -4.00 2.84
C ALA A 279 -24.21 -2.57 2.30
N TYR A 280 -24.19 -1.57 3.18
CA TYR A 280 -24.00 -0.16 2.81
C TYR A 280 -22.71 0.07 2.02
N TYR A 281 -21.59 -0.53 2.46
CA TYR A 281 -20.29 -0.32 1.81
C TYR A 281 -20.20 -0.99 0.43
N VAL A 282 -20.87 -2.12 0.23
CA VAL A 282 -21.00 -2.75 -1.10
C VAL A 282 -21.90 -1.91 -2.00
N ASP A 283 -23.10 -1.55 -1.55
CA ASP A 283 -24.06 -0.80 -2.36
C ASP A 283 -23.56 0.63 -2.67
N MET A 284 -22.79 1.26 -1.76
CA MET A 284 -22.12 2.53 -2.03
C MET A 284 -21.04 2.40 -3.13
N MET A 285 -20.31 1.26 -3.19
CA MET A 285 -19.35 1.00 -4.25
C MET A 285 -20.05 0.73 -5.59
N ARG A 286 -21.15 0.00 -5.59
CA ARG A 286 -22.02 -0.16 -6.77
C ARG A 286 -22.48 1.20 -7.30
N ALA A 287 -22.98 2.05 -6.40
CA ALA A 287 -23.39 3.41 -6.76
C ALA A 287 -22.24 4.24 -7.34
N TRP A 288 -21.04 4.11 -6.80
CA TRP A 288 -19.85 4.80 -7.34
C TRP A 288 -19.48 4.26 -8.71
N TYR A 289 -19.48 2.94 -8.88
CA TYR A 289 -19.23 2.29 -10.18
C TYR A 289 -20.16 2.84 -11.27
N PHE A 290 -21.49 2.91 -11.01
CA PHE A 290 -22.46 3.41 -11.98
C PHE A 290 -22.29 4.89 -12.30
N ALA A 291 -21.87 5.71 -11.35
CA ALA A 291 -21.53 7.12 -11.58
C ALA A 291 -20.27 7.27 -12.47
N GLU A 292 -19.25 6.42 -12.27
CA GLU A 292 -18.06 6.37 -13.10
C GLU A 292 -18.34 5.78 -14.49
N ALA A 293 -19.17 4.72 -14.55
CA ALA A 293 -19.63 4.14 -15.81
C ALA A 293 -20.41 5.14 -16.65
N LEU A 294 -21.29 5.93 -16.04
CA LEU A 294 -22.02 6.97 -16.74
C LEU A 294 -21.07 8.03 -17.37
N ALA A 295 -19.97 8.35 -16.69
CA ALA A 295 -19.01 9.34 -17.21
C ALA A 295 -18.16 8.83 -18.39
N ARG A 296 -18.06 7.50 -18.57
CA ARG A 296 -17.18 6.88 -19.57
C ARG A 296 -17.96 6.12 -20.65
N GLN A 297 -19.11 5.55 -20.28
CA GLN A 297 -19.96 4.65 -21.08
C GLN A 297 -21.41 5.10 -20.97
N GLU A 298 -21.71 6.37 -21.27
CA GLU A 298 -23.02 7.00 -21.06
C GLU A 298 -24.17 6.17 -21.61
N ALA A 299 -24.09 5.81 -22.90
CA ALA A 299 -25.17 5.09 -23.59
C ALA A 299 -25.50 3.73 -22.94
N ALA A 300 -24.49 3.03 -22.39
CA ALA A 300 -24.65 1.74 -21.73
C ALA A 300 -25.16 1.90 -20.29
N ALA A 301 -24.65 2.87 -19.53
CA ALA A 301 -24.94 3.03 -18.11
C ALA A 301 -26.25 3.80 -17.82
N LEU A 302 -26.65 4.70 -18.69
CA LEU A 302 -27.81 5.57 -18.48
C LEU A 302 -29.13 4.80 -18.25
N PRO A 303 -29.44 3.68 -18.95
CA PRO A 303 -30.63 2.89 -18.69
C PRO A 303 -30.76 2.41 -17.25
N TYR A 304 -29.64 2.04 -16.58
CA TYR A 304 -29.62 1.58 -15.18
C TYR A 304 -30.04 2.69 -14.19
N LEU A 305 -29.79 3.95 -14.54
CA LEU A 305 -30.11 5.11 -13.70
C LEU A 305 -31.51 5.67 -13.96
N LEU A 306 -32.08 5.43 -15.15
CA LEU A 306 -33.39 5.94 -15.53
C LEU A 306 -34.53 4.93 -15.28
N ALA A 307 -34.25 3.62 -15.36
CA ALA A 307 -35.25 2.58 -15.16
C ALA A 307 -35.77 2.56 -13.70
N ARG A 308 -37.10 2.39 -13.54
CA ARG A 308 -37.82 2.36 -12.26
C ARG A 308 -38.87 1.28 -12.24
N GLY A 309 -39.37 0.93 -11.04
CA GLY A 309 -40.42 -0.05 -10.85
C GLY A 309 -40.02 -1.45 -11.34
N GLU A 310 -40.94 -2.17 -11.99
CA GLU A 310 -40.72 -3.55 -12.50
C GLU A 310 -39.59 -3.63 -13.56
N GLY A 311 -39.25 -2.52 -14.22
CA GLY A 311 -38.15 -2.46 -15.18
C GLY A 311 -36.83 -1.99 -14.59
N ALA A 312 -36.72 -1.83 -13.26
CA ALA A 312 -35.51 -1.36 -12.60
C ALA A 312 -34.37 -2.39 -12.73
N LEU A 313 -33.20 -1.91 -13.16
CA LEU A 313 -31.97 -2.68 -13.29
C LEU A 313 -31.09 -2.57 -12.04
N LEU A 314 -31.38 -1.60 -11.16
CA LEU A 314 -30.74 -1.38 -9.86
C LEU A 314 -31.80 -1.25 -8.78
N ASP A 315 -31.49 -1.69 -7.57
CA ASP A 315 -32.29 -1.33 -6.41
C ASP A 315 -32.37 0.20 -6.23
N GLU A 316 -33.47 0.67 -5.70
CA GLU A 316 -33.78 2.11 -5.63
C GLU A 316 -32.75 2.91 -4.84
N TRP A 317 -32.23 2.33 -3.75
CA TRP A 317 -31.24 3.01 -2.93
C TRP A 317 -29.93 3.24 -3.71
N THR A 318 -29.37 2.16 -4.34
CA THR A 318 -28.14 2.23 -5.15
C THR A 318 -28.33 3.17 -6.32
N ARG A 319 -29.47 3.09 -7.02
CA ARG A 319 -29.82 3.99 -8.13
C ARG A 319 -29.77 5.46 -7.71
N ARG A 320 -30.45 5.83 -6.62
CA ARG A 320 -30.48 7.22 -6.11
C ARG A 320 -29.10 7.71 -5.69
N LYS A 321 -28.29 6.85 -5.05
CA LYS A 321 -26.90 7.18 -4.68
C LYS A 321 -26.00 7.35 -5.89
N ALA A 322 -26.14 6.52 -6.92
CA ALA A 322 -25.42 6.66 -8.18
C ALA A 322 -25.76 7.96 -8.89
N ILE A 323 -27.04 8.33 -8.97
CA ILE A 323 -27.51 9.60 -9.51
C ILE A 323 -26.90 10.77 -8.70
N GLN A 324 -26.93 10.71 -7.37
CA GLN A 324 -26.33 11.74 -6.52
C GLN A 324 -24.85 11.94 -6.85
N LYS A 325 -24.07 10.85 -6.87
CA LYS A 325 -22.63 10.89 -7.20
C LYS A 325 -22.38 11.41 -8.62
N ALA A 326 -23.20 11.03 -9.59
CA ALA A 326 -23.12 11.53 -10.96
C ALA A 326 -23.36 13.05 -11.04
N ILE A 327 -24.35 13.57 -10.32
CA ILE A 327 -24.64 15.02 -10.25
C ILE A 327 -23.46 15.80 -9.62
N GLU A 328 -22.81 15.23 -8.61
CA GLU A 328 -21.64 15.81 -7.92
C GLU A 328 -20.37 15.77 -8.79
N SER A 329 -20.29 14.83 -9.74
CA SER A 329 -19.11 14.64 -10.60
C SER A 329 -18.91 15.82 -11.56
N ARG A 330 -17.66 16.29 -11.68
CA ARG A 330 -17.30 17.33 -12.68
C ARG A 330 -17.21 16.80 -14.12
N ARG A 331 -17.23 15.46 -14.29
CA ARG A 331 -17.11 14.80 -15.61
C ARG A 331 -18.46 14.61 -16.33
N ILE A 332 -19.56 14.84 -15.65
CA ILE A 332 -20.92 14.72 -16.23
C ILE A 332 -21.39 16.08 -16.74
N ALA A 333 -21.89 16.11 -17.98
CA ALA A 333 -22.39 17.31 -18.63
C ALA A 333 -23.59 17.91 -17.88
N PRO A 334 -23.76 19.26 -17.89
CA PRO A 334 -24.87 19.93 -17.20
C PRO A 334 -26.26 19.46 -17.65
N GLU A 335 -26.43 19.20 -18.95
CA GLU A 335 -27.68 18.72 -19.55
C GLU A 335 -28.07 17.34 -19.02
N LEU A 336 -27.08 16.41 -18.92
CA LEU A 336 -27.30 15.11 -18.36
C LEU A 336 -27.59 15.17 -16.86
N LYS A 337 -26.93 16.08 -16.12
CA LYS A 337 -27.25 16.33 -14.70
C LYS A 337 -28.69 16.83 -14.51
N ALA A 338 -29.18 17.70 -15.38
CA ALA A 338 -30.57 18.18 -15.34
C ALA A 338 -31.55 17.01 -15.53
N ARG A 339 -31.29 16.15 -16.50
CA ARG A 339 -32.06 14.93 -16.76
C ARG A 339 -32.05 13.96 -15.57
N LEU A 340 -30.89 13.74 -14.95
CA LEU A 340 -30.74 12.90 -13.76
C LEU A 340 -31.49 13.47 -12.53
N ARG A 341 -31.55 14.80 -12.37
CA ARG A 341 -32.33 15.41 -11.28
C ARG A 341 -33.83 15.11 -11.40
N GLN A 342 -34.37 15.10 -12.64
CA GLN A 342 -35.77 14.74 -12.88
C GLN A 342 -36.01 13.23 -12.62
N ALA A 343 -34.99 12.40 -12.79
CA ALA A 343 -35.04 10.96 -12.56
C ALA A 343 -34.73 10.55 -11.11
N ARG A 344 -34.34 11.45 -10.22
CA ARG A 344 -34.03 11.15 -8.83
C ARG A 344 -35.29 10.95 -8.01
#